data_f4a161588230e53a5fa36a4009423216
#
_entry.id   f4a161588230e53a5fa36a4009423216
#
_cell.length_a   1.000
_cell.length_b   1.000
_cell.length_c   1.000
_cell.angle_alpha   90.00
_cell.angle_beta   90.00
_cell.angle_gamma   90.00
#
_symmetry.space_group_name_H-M   'P 1'
#
loop_
_entity.id
_entity.type
_entity.pdbx_description
1 polymer ?
#
loop_
_entity_poly.entity_id
_entity_poly.type
_entity_poly.pdbx_seq_one_letter_code
_entity_poly.pdbx_strand_id
1 'polypeptide(L)'
;MKYVIFLRGINISGKNKIDMKILKKYLNDCDLFSNVITYLNSGNVILDGDIKDKDEIGNIVRKIIRNDFSLDIPCYVTTRDELLELLSNTPSWLNSQDKSIYNNIIFIMPPYDYLRMSKELGIINDKYEKIYNYKDAVFWSFDLKNYRKTYWWSKTSLGAVKDSITIRTYNTVKKVLQLCDK
;
A
#
# COMPACT_ATOMS: atom_id res chain seq x y z
N MET A 1 10.22 -4.44 -16.67
CA MET A 1 10.32 -4.61 -15.20
C MET A 1 8.95 -4.92 -14.62
N LYS A 2 8.90 -5.63 -13.46
CA LYS A 2 7.64 -5.94 -12.80
C LYS A 2 7.39 -4.97 -11.65
N TYR A 3 6.25 -4.29 -11.73
CA TYR A 3 5.81 -3.27 -10.76
C TYR A 3 4.65 -3.74 -9.92
N VAL A 4 4.62 -3.25 -8.70
CA VAL A 4 3.51 -3.40 -7.75
C VAL A 4 2.98 -2.00 -7.40
N ILE A 5 1.66 -1.83 -7.52
CA ILE A 5 1.00 -0.57 -7.28
C ILE A 5 -0.08 -0.78 -6.22
N PHE A 6 -0.01 0.00 -5.15
CA PHE A 6 -1.01 0.01 -4.09
C PHE A 6 -1.85 1.29 -4.21
N LEU A 7 -3.08 1.15 -4.67
CA LEU A 7 -4.02 2.26 -4.76
C LEU A 7 -4.49 2.67 -3.37
N ARG A 8 -4.73 3.96 -3.19
CA ARG A 8 -5.15 4.49 -1.90
C ARG A 8 -6.65 4.74 -1.83
N GLY A 9 -7.28 4.27 -0.75
CA GLY A 9 -8.62 4.70 -0.34
C GLY A 9 -9.75 4.38 -1.32
N ILE A 10 -9.60 3.31 -2.13
CA ILE A 10 -10.66 2.84 -3.01
C ILE A 10 -11.55 1.81 -2.32
N ASN A 11 -12.80 1.72 -2.75
CA ASN A 11 -13.78 0.71 -2.32
C ASN A 11 -14.01 0.64 -0.79
N ILE A 12 -13.78 1.75 -0.08
CA ILE A 12 -13.98 1.83 1.38
C ILE A 12 -15.32 2.50 1.66
N SER A 13 -16.18 1.83 2.42
CA SER A 13 -17.49 2.38 2.86
C SER A 13 -18.32 2.99 1.72
N GLY A 14 -18.26 2.38 0.53
CA GLY A 14 -18.99 2.83 -0.64
C GLY A 14 -18.42 4.04 -1.39
N LYS A 15 -17.27 4.56 -0.94
CA LYS A 15 -16.56 5.67 -1.59
C LYS A 15 -15.52 5.16 -2.59
N ASN A 16 -15.18 6.00 -3.58
CA ASN A 16 -14.16 5.75 -4.59
C ASN A 16 -14.29 4.35 -5.20
N LYS A 17 -15.48 4.05 -5.71
CA LYS A 17 -15.78 2.73 -6.28
C LYS A 17 -15.00 2.53 -7.57
N ILE A 18 -14.17 1.51 -7.61
CA ILE A 18 -13.42 1.05 -8.78
C ILE A 18 -13.66 -0.46 -8.92
N ASP A 19 -14.23 -0.85 -10.05
CA ASP A 19 -14.27 -2.27 -10.44
C ASP A 19 -12.86 -2.71 -10.88
N MET A 20 -12.28 -3.63 -10.13
CA MET A 20 -10.91 -4.08 -10.37
C MET A 20 -10.75 -4.87 -11.67
N LYS A 21 -11.82 -5.48 -12.20
CA LYS A 21 -11.78 -6.16 -13.52
C LYS A 21 -11.75 -5.13 -14.64
N ILE A 22 -12.54 -4.05 -14.50
CA ILE A 22 -12.57 -2.95 -15.46
C ILE A 22 -11.23 -2.21 -15.44
N LEU A 23 -10.69 -1.90 -14.26
CA LEU A 23 -9.37 -1.29 -14.14
C LEU A 23 -8.28 -2.16 -14.78
N LYS A 24 -8.29 -3.48 -14.54
CA LYS A 24 -7.37 -4.41 -15.21
C LYS A 24 -7.45 -4.31 -16.73
N LYS A 25 -8.67 -4.21 -17.28
CA LYS A 25 -8.86 -4.08 -18.74
C LYS A 25 -8.20 -2.79 -19.24
N TYR A 26 -8.51 -1.63 -18.65
CA TYR A 26 -7.93 -0.35 -19.09
C TYR A 26 -6.41 -0.29 -18.97
N LEU A 27 -5.85 -0.91 -17.92
CA LEU A 27 -4.40 -1.00 -17.80
C LEU A 27 -3.76 -1.92 -18.85
N ASN A 28 -4.43 -3.01 -19.28
CA ASN A 28 -3.95 -3.85 -20.37
C ASN A 28 -4.15 -3.21 -21.74
N ASP A 29 -5.16 -2.35 -21.90
CA ASP A 29 -5.41 -1.60 -23.13
C ASP A 29 -4.39 -0.44 -23.32
N CYS A 30 -3.57 -0.16 -22.32
CA CYS A 30 -2.47 0.79 -22.38
C CYS A 30 -1.22 0.10 -22.93
N ASP A 31 -0.71 0.52 -24.09
CA ASP A 31 0.47 -0.06 -24.76
C ASP A 31 1.76 -0.06 -23.92
N LEU A 32 1.78 0.74 -22.82
CA LEU A 32 2.93 0.85 -21.91
C LEU A 32 2.99 -0.28 -20.87
N PHE A 33 1.89 -1.05 -20.70
CA PHE A 33 1.77 -2.06 -19.67
C PHE A 33 1.36 -3.41 -20.26
N SER A 34 1.82 -4.47 -19.62
CA SER A 34 1.43 -5.85 -19.95
C SER A 34 1.29 -6.70 -18.70
N ASN A 35 0.76 -7.91 -18.85
CA ASN A 35 0.62 -8.93 -17.80
C ASN A 35 -0.05 -8.40 -16.52
N VAL A 36 -1.06 -7.53 -16.66
CA VAL A 36 -1.73 -6.89 -15.54
C VAL A 36 -2.50 -7.91 -14.70
N ILE A 37 -2.20 -7.93 -13.41
CA ILE A 37 -2.91 -8.72 -12.39
C ILE A 37 -3.48 -7.76 -11.35
N THR A 38 -4.74 -7.96 -10.97
CA THR A 38 -5.35 -7.26 -9.83
C THR A 38 -5.66 -8.25 -8.71
N TYR A 39 -5.46 -7.82 -7.46
CA TYR A 39 -5.69 -8.67 -6.30
C TYR A 39 -6.45 -7.91 -5.21
N LEU A 40 -7.58 -8.46 -4.78
CA LEU A 40 -8.53 -7.86 -3.84
C LEU A 40 -9.11 -6.51 -4.28
N ASN A 41 -10.22 -6.12 -3.69
CA ASN A 41 -10.87 -4.83 -3.97
C ASN A 41 -10.17 -3.63 -3.32
N SER A 42 -9.14 -3.86 -2.50
CA SER A 42 -8.35 -2.79 -1.87
C SER A 42 -7.31 -2.14 -2.79
N GLY A 43 -7.26 -2.54 -4.08
CA GLY A 43 -6.44 -1.87 -5.09
C GLY A 43 -4.98 -2.28 -5.06
N ASN A 44 -4.72 -3.56 -5.23
CA ASN A 44 -3.38 -4.08 -5.46
C ASN A 44 -3.27 -4.47 -6.93
N VAL A 45 -2.34 -3.83 -7.64
CA VAL A 45 -2.09 -4.06 -9.07
C VAL A 45 -0.65 -4.50 -9.26
N ILE A 46 -0.45 -5.50 -10.10
CA ILE A 46 0.86 -5.95 -10.56
C ILE A 46 0.84 -5.81 -12.07
N LEU A 47 1.91 -5.29 -12.65
CA LEU A 47 2.05 -5.16 -14.10
C LEU A 47 3.51 -5.18 -14.53
N ASP A 48 3.74 -5.47 -15.80
CA ASP A 48 5.01 -5.31 -16.45
C ASP A 48 5.04 -4.00 -17.25
N GLY A 49 6.17 -3.30 -17.24
CA GLY A 49 6.40 -2.08 -18.00
C GLY A 49 7.89 -1.79 -18.16
N ASP A 50 8.24 -1.01 -19.17
CA ASP A 50 9.63 -0.65 -19.49
C ASP A 50 10.04 0.75 -18.99
N ILE A 51 9.11 1.50 -18.42
CA ILE A 51 9.36 2.82 -17.82
C ILE A 51 10.13 2.61 -16.51
N LYS A 52 11.29 3.24 -16.38
CA LYS A 52 12.12 3.11 -15.17
C LYS A 52 11.68 4.00 -14.01
N ASP A 53 11.05 5.11 -14.32
CA ASP A 53 10.57 6.07 -13.34
C ASP A 53 9.24 5.62 -12.72
N LYS A 54 9.25 5.34 -11.43
CA LYS A 54 8.07 4.90 -10.67
C LYS A 54 7.01 6.00 -10.56
N ASP A 55 7.43 7.26 -10.50
CA ASP A 55 6.51 8.40 -10.43
C ASP A 55 5.76 8.55 -11.76
N GLU A 56 6.44 8.33 -12.88
CA GLU A 56 5.81 8.30 -14.20
C GLU A 56 4.77 7.19 -14.30
N ILE A 57 5.09 5.96 -13.86
CA ILE A 57 4.13 4.85 -13.80
C ILE A 57 2.91 5.22 -12.93
N GLY A 58 3.15 5.79 -11.76
CA GLY A 58 2.08 6.26 -10.88
C GLY A 58 1.18 7.29 -11.53
N ASN A 59 1.76 8.25 -12.24
CA ASN A 59 1.03 9.28 -12.97
C ASN A 59 0.18 8.71 -14.11
N ILE A 60 0.70 7.74 -14.87
CA ILE A 60 -0.04 7.08 -15.93
C ILE A 60 -1.25 6.32 -15.35
N VAL A 61 -1.05 5.53 -14.29
CA VAL A 61 -2.13 4.79 -13.62
C VAL A 61 -3.19 5.75 -13.07
N ARG A 62 -2.79 6.85 -12.43
CA ARG A 62 -3.72 7.89 -11.95
C ARG A 62 -4.49 8.54 -13.09
N LYS A 63 -3.83 8.82 -14.23
CA LYS A 63 -4.48 9.39 -15.41
C LYS A 63 -5.55 8.44 -15.97
N ILE A 64 -5.26 7.13 -16.08
CA ILE A 64 -6.22 6.12 -16.49
C ILE A 64 -7.42 6.10 -15.53
N ILE A 65 -7.17 6.05 -14.21
CA ILE A 65 -8.24 6.06 -13.21
C ILE A 65 -9.08 7.34 -13.30
N ARG A 66 -8.45 8.48 -13.51
CA ARG A 66 -9.16 9.77 -13.63
C ARG A 66 -10.05 9.81 -14.88
N ASN A 67 -9.55 9.33 -16.01
CA ASN A 67 -10.30 9.35 -17.27
C ASN A 67 -11.51 8.39 -17.25
N ASP A 68 -11.32 7.18 -16.72
CA ASP A 68 -12.28 6.09 -16.86
C ASP A 68 -13.22 5.94 -15.66
N PHE A 69 -12.83 6.44 -14.47
CA PHE A 69 -13.65 6.38 -13.25
C PHE A 69 -13.97 7.77 -12.67
N SER A 70 -13.46 8.86 -13.26
CA SER A 70 -13.60 10.24 -12.75
C SER A 70 -13.13 10.40 -11.29
N LEU A 71 -12.10 9.64 -10.90
CA LEU A 71 -11.52 9.62 -9.55
C LEU A 71 -10.04 9.99 -9.60
N ASP A 72 -9.59 10.80 -8.66
CA ASP A 72 -8.16 11.07 -8.45
C ASP A 72 -7.66 10.21 -7.27
N ILE A 73 -7.00 9.10 -7.59
CA ILE A 73 -6.57 8.11 -6.61
C ILE A 73 -5.04 8.11 -6.52
N PRO A 74 -4.48 8.57 -5.40
CA PRO A 74 -3.05 8.41 -5.16
C PRO A 74 -2.65 6.94 -5.12
N CYS A 75 -1.41 6.65 -5.51
CA CYS A 75 -0.88 5.30 -5.46
C CYS A 75 0.60 5.29 -5.05
N TYR A 76 0.98 4.25 -4.34
CA TYR A 76 2.37 3.91 -4.07
C TYR A 76 2.83 2.92 -5.13
N VAL A 77 3.98 3.18 -5.74
CA VAL A 77 4.58 2.33 -6.78
C VAL A 77 5.92 1.79 -6.28
N THR A 78 6.10 0.50 -6.39
CA THR A 78 7.36 -0.19 -6.07
C THR A 78 7.65 -1.27 -7.11
N THR A 79 8.87 -1.74 -7.17
CA THR A 79 9.23 -2.90 -7.99
C THR A 79 9.06 -4.21 -7.20
N ARG A 80 8.99 -5.33 -7.93
CA ARG A 80 9.02 -6.67 -7.31
C ARG A 80 10.24 -6.84 -6.40
N ASP A 81 11.41 -6.40 -6.84
CA ASP A 81 12.67 -6.61 -6.11
C ASP A 81 12.75 -5.73 -4.85
N GLU A 82 12.28 -4.49 -4.92
CA GLU A 82 12.15 -3.63 -3.74
C GLU A 82 11.16 -4.22 -2.72
N LEU A 83 10.06 -4.82 -3.20
CA LEU A 83 9.08 -5.46 -2.32
C LEU A 83 9.64 -6.74 -1.68
N LEU A 84 10.46 -7.51 -2.41
CA LEU A 84 11.19 -8.65 -1.89
C LEU A 84 12.19 -8.22 -0.83
N GLU A 85 12.97 -7.17 -1.09
CA GLU A 85 13.91 -6.58 -0.13
C GLU A 85 13.19 -6.13 1.15
N LEU A 86 12.07 -5.41 1.01
CA LEU A 86 11.26 -4.99 2.16
C LEU A 86 10.83 -6.18 3.01
N LEU A 87 10.27 -7.22 2.39
CA LEU A 87 9.81 -8.41 3.13
C LEU A 87 10.95 -9.23 3.73
N SER A 88 12.16 -9.18 3.16
CA SER A 88 13.36 -9.80 3.74
C SER A 88 13.84 -9.09 5.01
N ASN A 89 13.44 -7.84 5.20
CA ASN A 89 13.73 -7.03 6.39
C ASN A 89 12.56 -7.00 7.40
N THR A 90 11.64 -7.97 7.29
CA THR A 90 10.51 -8.08 8.21
C THR A 90 11.00 -8.34 9.65
N PRO A 91 10.61 -7.53 10.63
CA PRO A 91 10.96 -7.78 12.03
C PRO A 91 10.28 -9.08 12.54
N SER A 92 10.97 -9.82 13.38
CA SER A 92 10.54 -11.15 13.85
C SER A 92 9.14 -11.16 14.50
N TRP A 93 8.79 -10.10 15.20
CA TRP A 93 7.48 -9.96 15.84
C TRP A 93 6.31 -9.83 14.83
N LEU A 94 6.56 -9.44 13.58
CA LEU A 94 5.51 -9.30 12.56
C LEU A 94 5.07 -10.64 11.96
N ASN A 95 5.88 -11.68 12.08
CA ASN A 95 5.57 -13.04 11.60
C ASN A 95 4.67 -13.84 12.56
N SER A 96 4.00 -13.19 13.50
CA SER A 96 3.11 -13.86 14.43
C SER A 96 1.99 -14.63 13.71
N GLN A 97 1.79 -15.89 14.11
CA GLN A 97 0.62 -16.69 13.73
C GLN A 97 -0.63 -16.34 14.53
N ASP A 98 -0.49 -15.47 15.52
CA ASP A 98 -1.57 -15.05 16.38
C ASP A 98 -2.55 -14.15 15.62
N LYS A 99 -3.75 -14.65 15.41
CA LYS A 99 -4.83 -13.93 14.70
C LYS A 99 -5.40 -12.75 15.50
N SER A 100 -5.08 -12.64 16.79
CA SER A 100 -5.45 -11.47 17.60
C SER A 100 -4.57 -10.24 17.28
N ILE A 101 -3.42 -10.46 16.67
CA ILE A 101 -2.48 -9.42 16.28
C ILE A 101 -2.70 -9.02 14.82
N TYR A 102 -2.90 -7.74 14.61
CA TYR A 102 -3.09 -7.17 13.27
C TYR A 102 -1.76 -6.63 12.75
N ASN A 103 -1.19 -7.35 11.80
CA ASN A 103 0.10 -7.02 11.19
C ASN A 103 -0.11 -6.28 9.88
N ASN A 104 0.45 -5.07 9.77
CA ASN A 104 0.31 -4.19 8.62
C ASN A 104 1.66 -3.67 8.14
N ILE A 105 1.66 -3.21 6.90
CA ILE A 105 2.71 -2.38 6.32
C ILE A 105 2.06 -1.08 5.86
N ILE A 106 2.58 0.04 6.35
CA ILE A 106 2.25 1.38 5.88
C ILE A 106 3.26 1.73 4.80
N PHE A 107 2.82 2.05 3.60
CA PHE A 107 3.63 2.56 2.51
C PHE A 107 3.48 4.07 2.45
N ILE A 108 4.59 4.79 2.44
CA ILE A 108 4.63 6.25 2.47
C ILE A 108 4.84 6.75 1.04
N MET A 109 3.93 7.60 0.55
CA MET A 109 3.96 8.11 -0.81
C MET A 109 4.73 9.43 -0.88
N PRO A 110 5.74 9.55 -1.77
CA PRO A 110 6.45 10.82 -1.95
C PRO A 110 5.50 11.98 -2.31
N PRO A 111 5.84 13.22 -1.96
CA PRO A 111 7.05 13.68 -1.28
C PRO A 111 7.00 13.60 0.27
N TYR A 112 6.07 12.83 0.81
CA TYR A 112 5.95 12.57 2.24
C TYR A 112 7.00 11.53 2.65
N ASP A 113 7.53 11.63 3.86
CA ASP A 113 8.55 10.74 4.39
C ASP A 113 8.24 10.25 5.81
N TYR A 114 9.05 9.31 6.29
CA TYR A 114 8.89 8.75 7.63
C TYR A 114 9.07 9.80 8.74
N LEU A 115 10.01 10.72 8.59
CA LEU A 115 10.26 11.72 9.63
C LEU A 115 9.05 12.64 9.81
N ARG A 116 8.47 13.10 8.71
CA ARG A 116 7.26 13.90 8.72
C ARG A 116 6.07 13.11 9.26
N MET A 117 5.88 11.88 8.79
CA MET A 117 4.81 11.00 9.26
C MET A 117 4.91 10.73 10.76
N SER A 118 6.09 10.36 11.25
CA SER A 118 6.30 10.06 12.67
C SER A 118 6.10 11.28 13.57
N LYS A 119 6.49 12.47 13.09
CA LYS A 119 6.24 13.72 13.79
C LYS A 119 4.74 14.02 13.93
N GLU A 120 3.96 13.80 12.86
CA GLU A 120 2.51 14.05 12.88
C GLU A 120 1.74 12.97 13.67
N LEU A 121 2.14 11.71 13.55
CA LEU A 121 1.54 10.62 14.33
C LEU A 121 1.97 10.65 15.79
N GLY A 122 3.17 11.17 16.08
CA GLY A 122 3.75 11.19 17.42
C GLY A 122 4.23 9.83 17.90
N ILE A 123 4.50 9.74 19.21
CA ILE A 123 4.96 8.50 19.85
C ILE A 123 3.91 7.39 19.73
N ILE A 124 4.37 6.14 19.71
CA ILE A 124 3.50 4.96 19.82
C ILE A 124 3.13 4.68 21.27
N ASN A 125 2.09 3.88 21.46
CA ASN A 125 1.82 3.23 22.73
C ASN A 125 2.42 1.82 22.67
N ASP A 126 3.68 1.67 23.11
CA ASP A 126 4.48 0.44 23.04
C ASP A 126 3.87 -0.76 23.77
N LYS A 127 2.92 -0.52 24.67
CA LYS A 127 2.12 -1.56 25.31
C LYS A 127 1.14 -2.24 24.33
N TYR A 128 0.64 -1.52 23.31
CA TYR A 128 -0.44 -1.98 22.45
C TYR A 128 -0.05 -2.03 20.98
N GLU A 129 1.04 -1.38 20.57
CA GLU A 129 1.47 -1.33 19.18
C GLU A 129 2.99 -1.36 19.07
N LYS A 130 3.47 -1.90 17.93
CA LYS A 130 4.90 -1.96 17.59
C LYS A 130 5.09 -1.41 16.20
N ILE A 131 6.18 -0.68 15.98
CA ILE A 131 6.58 -0.18 14.67
C ILE A 131 8.03 -0.51 14.38
N TYR A 132 8.32 -0.67 13.09
CA TYR A 132 9.67 -0.73 12.56
C TYR A 132 9.71 -0.07 11.20
N ASN A 133 10.49 0.99 11.06
CA ASN A 133 10.66 1.68 9.78
C ASN A 133 11.76 1.02 8.94
N TYR A 134 11.46 0.80 7.68
CA TYR A 134 12.43 0.40 6.67
C TYR A 134 12.18 1.21 5.39
N LYS A 135 13.11 2.10 5.03
CA LYS A 135 12.98 3.03 3.89
C LYS A 135 11.66 3.83 3.96
N ASP A 136 10.87 3.77 2.92
CA ASP A 136 9.57 4.43 2.76
C ASP A 136 8.38 3.57 3.24
N ALA A 137 8.65 2.53 4.03
CA ALA A 137 7.63 1.67 4.60
C ALA A 137 7.78 1.52 6.12
N VAL A 138 6.66 1.30 6.80
CA VAL A 138 6.63 1.04 8.24
C VAL A 138 5.85 -0.24 8.51
N PHE A 139 6.51 -1.22 9.09
CA PHE A 139 5.85 -2.36 9.69
C PHE A 139 5.16 -1.93 10.97
N TRP A 140 3.87 -2.19 11.06
CA TRP A 140 3.03 -1.77 12.19
C TRP A 140 2.13 -2.91 12.64
N SER A 141 2.24 -3.24 13.93
CA SER A 141 1.51 -4.35 14.53
C SER A 141 0.81 -3.90 15.81
N PHE A 142 -0.40 -4.38 16.04
CA PHE A 142 -1.17 -4.11 17.25
C PHE A 142 -2.21 -5.21 17.54
N ASP A 143 -2.60 -5.32 18.82
CA ASP A 143 -3.67 -6.19 19.27
C ASP A 143 -5.05 -5.65 18.80
N LEU A 144 -5.80 -6.48 18.07
CA LEU A 144 -7.13 -6.13 17.56
C LEU A 144 -8.13 -5.76 18.65
N LYS A 145 -8.05 -6.39 19.84
CA LYS A 145 -8.95 -6.06 20.97
C LYS A 145 -8.66 -4.68 21.54
N ASN A 146 -7.42 -4.23 21.40
CA ASN A 146 -6.93 -2.98 21.98
C ASN A 146 -6.62 -1.89 20.94
N TYR A 147 -7.07 -2.04 19.68
CA TYR A 147 -6.73 -1.10 18.62
C TYR A 147 -7.03 0.37 18.95
N ARG A 148 -8.10 0.63 19.73
CA ARG A 148 -8.45 1.99 20.19
C ARG A 148 -7.50 2.57 21.24
N LYS A 149 -6.63 1.75 21.82
CA LYS A 149 -5.59 2.18 22.77
C LYS A 149 -4.26 2.47 22.08
N THR A 150 -4.14 2.14 20.81
CA THR A 150 -3.00 2.54 19.98
C THR A 150 -3.09 4.03 19.68
N TYR A 151 -1.95 4.71 19.61
CA TYR A 151 -1.94 6.13 19.28
C TYR A 151 -2.03 6.39 17.78
N TRP A 152 -1.58 5.44 16.95
CA TRP A 152 -1.53 5.62 15.51
C TRP A 152 -2.85 5.30 14.80
N TRP A 153 -3.69 4.41 15.32
CA TRP A 153 -4.91 3.97 14.65
C TRP A 153 -5.80 5.12 14.16
N SER A 154 -6.19 6.01 15.06
CA SER A 154 -7.06 7.14 14.71
C SER A 154 -6.34 8.18 13.85
N LYS A 155 -5.04 8.38 14.09
CA LYS A 155 -4.24 9.42 13.44
C LYS A 155 -3.90 9.08 11.98
N THR A 156 -3.75 7.81 11.61
CA THR A 156 -3.53 7.40 10.21
C THR A 156 -4.68 7.73 9.27
N SER A 157 -5.85 8.07 9.81
CA SER A 157 -7.02 8.50 9.04
C SER A 157 -7.23 10.03 9.01
N LEU A 158 -6.32 10.81 9.57
CA LEU A 158 -6.45 12.26 9.74
C LEU A 158 -5.41 13.06 8.95
N GLY A 159 -5.76 14.28 8.59
CA GLY A 159 -4.85 15.29 8.04
C GLY A 159 -4.05 14.85 6.82
N ALA A 160 -2.85 15.39 6.71
CA ALA A 160 -1.92 15.09 5.62
C ALA A 160 -1.44 13.62 5.62
N VAL A 161 -1.35 12.98 6.79
CA VAL A 161 -1.01 11.56 6.90
C VAL A 161 -1.96 10.73 6.08
N LYS A 162 -3.27 10.98 6.26
CA LYS A 162 -4.31 10.26 5.54
C LYS A 162 -4.04 10.23 4.03
N ASP A 163 -3.65 11.33 3.41
CA ASP A 163 -3.53 11.43 1.95
C ASP A 163 -2.16 11.01 1.41
N SER A 164 -1.21 10.75 2.30
CA SER A 164 0.19 10.47 1.97
C SER A 164 0.63 9.03 2.26
N ILE A 165 -0.27 8.18 2.75
CA ILE A 165 0.05 6.78 3.04
C ILE A 165 -0.99 5.83 2.45
N THR A 166 -0.59 4.60 2.19
CA THR A 166 -1.51 3.48 1.96
C THR A 166 -1.14 2.30 2.82
N ILE A 167 -2.12 1.58 3.36
CA ILE A 167 -1.90 0.51 4.32
C ILE A 167 -2.37 -0.82 3.73
N ARG A 168 -1.55 -1.86 3.90
CA ARG A 168 -1.89 -3.23 3.53
C ARG A 168 -1.58 -4.16 4.69
N THR A 169 -2.39 -5.21 4.86
CA THR A 169 -1.98 -6.27 5.79
C THR A 169 -0.73 -6.97 5.27
N TYR A 170 0.12 -7.40 6.18
CA TYR A 170 1.34 -8.13 5.86
C TYR A 170 1.07 -9.36 4.94
N ASN A 171 -0.01 -10.10 5.22
CA ASN A 171 -0.38 -11.25 4.40
C ASN A 171 -0.79 -10.85 2.96
N THR A 172 -1.43 -9.70 2.80
CA THR A 172 -1.74 -9.17 1.46
C THR A 172 -0.46 -8.88 0.69
N VAL A 173 0.53 -8.22 1.34
CA VAL A 173 1.81 -7.88 0.69
C VAL A 173 2.58 -9.15 0.31
N LYS A 174 2.66 -10.14 1.20
CA LYS A 174 3.25 -11.45 0.86
C LYS A 174 2.57 -12.12 -0.33
N LYS A 175 1.24 -12.08 -0.38
CA LYS A 175 0.48 -12.66 -1.48
C LYS A 175 0.72 -11.93 -2.80
N VAL A 176 0.81 -10.60 -2.76
CA VAL A 176 1.15 -9.77 -3.92
C VAL A 176 2.52 -10.13 -4.46
N LEU A 177 3.55 -10.25 -3.59
CA LEU A 177 4.88 -10.70 -4.02
C LEU A 177 4.84 -12.08 -4.69
N GLN A 178 4.12 -13.07 -4.11
CA GLN A 178 3.95 -14.39 -4.74
C GLN A 178 3.26 -14.33 -6.12
N LEU A 179 2.38 -13.36 -6.34
CA LEU A 179 1.72 -13.18 -7.63
C LEU A 179 2.65 -12.53 -8.68
N CYS A 180 3.70 -11.83 -8.25
CA CYS A 180 4.73 -11.31 -9.16
C CYS A 180 5.54 -12.44 -9.83
N ASP A 181 5.60 -13.63 -9.25
CA ASP A 181 6.39 -14.77 -9.74
C ASP A 181 5.57 -15.68 -10.68
N LYS A 182 4.35 -15.30 -11.00
CA LYS A 182 3.46 -15.99 -11.95
C LYS A 182 3.49 -15.35 -13.32
#